data_9983634518b7ab7199693c1659c4daed
#
_entry.id   9983634518b7ab7199693c1659c4daed
#
_cell.length_a   1.000
_cell.length_b   1.000
_cell.length_c   1.000
_cell.angle_alpha   90.00
_cell.angle_beta   90.00
_cell.angle_gamma   90.00
#
_symmetry.space_group_name_H-M   'P 1'
#
loop_
_entity.id
_entity.type
_entity.pdbx_description
1 polymer ?
#
loop_
_entity_poly.entity_id
_entity_poly.type
_entity_poly.pdbx_seq_one_letter_code
_entity_poly.pdbx_strand_id
1 'polypeptide(L)'
;MKFDNGETTTQVLLGVPVVFSLLLMAIQGAVFFHTANIASVAAAQSAAAGAAVDGGMLPALDKAARTIAELSGQSYSLPQAVITTDEVIVTVRLRVPQVAPFFSFTVTRVAHEPLERYISEMDR
;
A
#
# COMPACT_ATOMS: atom_id res chain seq x y z
N MET A 1 -37.39 20.79 -38.30
CA MET A 1 -36.78 20.43 -37.01
C MET A 1 -36.70 18.93 -36.82
N LYS A 2 -36.07 18.22 -37.72
CA LYS A 2 -35.89 16.75 -37.61
C LYS A 2 -34.42 16.31 -37.40
N PHE A 3 -33.54 17.24 -37.03
CA PHE A 3 -32.10 16.97 -36.95
C PHE A 3 -31.57 16.73 -35.52
N ASP A 4 -32.35 17.00 -34.47
CA ASP A 4 -31.89 16.90 -33.09
C ASP A 4 -31.77 15.47 -32.54
N ASN A 5 -32.50 14.50 -33.11
CA ASN A 5 -32.50 13.13 -32.59
C ASN A 5 -31.19 12.34 -32.92
N GLY A 6 -30.54 12.67 -34.04
CA GLY A 6 -29.29 12.05 -34.41
C GLY A 6 -28.09 12.59 -33.62
N GLU A 7 -28.10 13.86 -33.32
CA GLU A 7 -27.05 14.56 -32.58
C GLU A 7 -27.03 14.12 -31.10
N THR A 8 -28.19 14.04 -30.48
CA THR A 8 -28.34 13.54 -29.09
C THR A 8 -27.87 12.09 -28.98
N THR A 9 -28.22 11.22 -29.94
CA THR A 9 -27.80 9.81 -29.93
C THR A 9 -26.29 9.69 -30.07
N THR A 10 -25.66 10.50 -30.94
CA THR A 10 -24.20 10.50 -31.12
C THR A 10 -23.49 11.01 -29.87
N GLN A 11 -24.02 12.06 -29.22
CA GLN A 11 -23.46 12.58 -27.97
C GLN A 11 -23.51 11.54 -26.86
N VAL A 12 -24.62 10.82 -26.69
CA VAL A 12 -24.76 9.74 -25.71
C VAL A 12 -23.81 8.59 -26.02
N LEU A 13 -23.70 8.20 -27.31
CA LEU A 13 -22.83 7.12 -27.74
C LEU A 13 -21.35 7.39 -27.43
N LEU A 14 -20.92 8.63 -27.55
CA LEU A 14 -19.55 9.06 -27.21
C LEU A 14 -19.39 9.38 -25.71
N GLY A 15 -20.42 9.92 -25.08
CA GLY A 15 -20.37 10.31 -23.67
C GLY A 15 -20.31 9.13 -22.71
N VAL A 16 -21.06 8.06 -22.98
CA VAL A 16 -21.10 6.88 -22.09
C VAL A 16 -19.73 6.22 -21.89
N PRO A 17 -18.94 5.93 -22.93
CA PRO A 17 -17.59 5.37 -22.74
C PRO A 17 -16.65 6.31 -21.97
N VAL A 18 -16.76 7.61 -22.17
CA VAL A 18 -15.93 8.59 -21.45
C VAL A 18 -16.27 8.61 -19.96
N VAL A 19 -17.57 8.71 -19.62
CA VAL A 19 -18.01 8.68 -18.22
C VAL A 19 -17.62 7.36 -17.54
N PHE A 20 -17.79 6.24 -18.24
CA PHE A 20 -17.41 4.93 -17.72
C PHE A 20 -15.90 4.81 -17.48
N SER A 21 -15.08 5.34 -18.40
CA SER A 21 -13.63 5.38 -18.25
C SER A 21 -13.20 6.23 -17.05
N LEU A 22 -13.83 7.39 -16.87
CA LEU A 22 -13.58 8.25 -15.70
C LEU A 22 -13.95 7.55 -14.39
N LEU A 23 -15.07 6.82 -14.38
CA LEU A 23 -15.48 6.03 -13.21
C LEU A 23 -14.45 4.95 -12.88
N LEU A 24 -13.98 4.19 -13.88
CA LEU A 24 -12.93 3.18 -13.68
C LEU A 24 -11.62 3.79 -13.16
N MET A 25 -11.24 4.96 -13.67
CA MET A 25 -10.07 5.68 -13.17
C MET A 25 -10.23 6.12 -11.72
N ALA A 26 -11.42 6.61 -11.35
CA ALA A 26 -11.69 7.00 -9.96
C ALA A 26 -11.60 5.80 -9.02
N ILE A 27 -12.17 4.65 -9.39
CA ILE A 27 -12.08 3.40 -8.63
C ILE A 27 -10.63 2.93 -8.53
N GLN A 28 -9.89 2.96 -9.64
CA GLN A 28 -8.46 2.59 -9.64
C GLN A 28 -7.64 3.48 -8.71
N GLY A 29 -7.93 4.79 -8.68
CA GLY A 29 -7.31 5.72 -7.75
C GLY A 29 -7.63 5.38 -6.28
N ALA A 30 -8.87 5.07 -5.97
CA ALA A 30 -9.28 4.68 -4.62
C ALA A 30 -8.57 3.40 -4.17
N VAL A 31 -8.48 2.39 -5.03
CA VAL A 31 -7.77 1.13 -4.75
C VAL A 31 -6.28 1.37 -4.58
N PHE A 32 -5.68 2.26 -5.36
CA PHE A 32 -4.28 2.65 -5.20
C PHE A 32 -4.02 3.26 -3.82
N PHE A 33 -4.81 4.24 -3.40
CA PHE A 33 -4.66 4.87 -2.08
C PHE A 33 -4.90 3.88 -0.94
N HIS A 34 -5.87 3.00 -1.08
CA HIS A 34 -6.12 1.95 -0.09
C HIS A 34 -4.90 1.02 0.06
N THR A 35 -4.35 0.54 -1.06
CA THR A 35 -3.14 -0.30 -1.06
C THR A 35 -1.93 0.43 -0.49
N ALA A 36 -1.77 1.72 -0.82
CA ALA A 36 -0.69 2.55 -0.27
C ALA A 36 -0.80 2.71 1.26
N ASN A 37 -2.02 2.85 1.77
CA ASN A 37 -2.26 2.94 3.21
C ASN A 37 -1.93 1.62 3.92
N ILE A 38 -2.35 0.49 3.37
CA ILE A 38 -1.99 -0.84 3.90
C ILE A 38 -0.47 -1.01 3.94
N ALA A 39 0.23 -0.68 2.86
CA ALA A 39 1.69 -0.77 2.80
C ALA A 39 2.38 0.11 3.87
N SER A 40 1.85 1.32 4.08
CA SER A 40 2.38 2.24 5.11
C SER A 40 2.18 1.70 6.53
N VAL A 41 0.97 1.20 6.83
CA VAL A 41 0.67 0.61 8.15
C VAL A 41 1.51 -0.65 8.39
N ALA A 42 1.63 -1.53 7.40
CA ALA A 42 2.44 -2.73 7.50
C ALA A 42 3.92 -2.40 7.74
N ALA A 43 4.48 -1.43 6.99
CA ALA A 43 5.87 -1.01 7.16
C ALA A 43 6.11 -0.43 8.57
N ALA A 44 5.26 0.49 9.02
CA ALA A 44 5.40 1.15 10.33
C ALA A 44 5.28 0.16 11.50
N GLN A 45 4.23 -0.69 11.51
CA GLN A 45 4.04 -1.68 12.57
C GLN A 45 5.17 -2.72 12.60
N SER A 46 5.70 -3.06 11.44
CA SER A 46 6.78 -4.04 11.31
C SER A 46 8.12 -3.46 11.77
N ALA A 47 8.39 -2.20 11.43
CA ALA A 47 9.59 -1.51 11.90
C ALA A 47 9.56 -1.38 13.43
N ALA A 48 8.42 -1.01 14.03
CA ALA A 48 8.24 -0.95 15.47
C ALA A 48 8.43 -2.34 16.13
N ALA A 49 7.87 -3.41 15.54
CA ALA A 49 8.07 -4.76 16.05
C ALA A 49 9.53 -5.22 15.99
N GLY A 50 10.25 -4.81 14.95
CA GLY A 50 11.68 -5.10 14.80
C GLY A 50 12.56 -4.30 15.75
N ALA A 51 12.15 -3.07 16.07
CA ALA A 51 12.90 -2.15 16.93
C ALA A 51 12.73 -2.40 18.43
N ALA A 52 11.69 -3.14 18.83
CA ALA A 52 11.43 -3.49 20.23
C ALA A 52 12.61 -4.24 20.88
N VAL A 53 12.71 -4.20 22.20
CA VAL A 53 13.83 -4.83 22.96
C VAL A 53 14.02 -6.30 22.62
N ASP A 54 12.92 -7.04 22.45
CA ASP A 54 12.93 -8.46 22.03
C ASP A 54 12.65 -8.63 20.51
N GLY A 55 12.85 -7.56 19.75
CA GLY A 55 12.57 -7.52 18.33
C GLY A 55 13.64 -8.21 17.49
N GLY A 56 13.80 -7.71 16.29
CA GLY A 56 14.75 -8.19 15.31
C GLY A 56 14.09 -8.44 13.95
N MET A 57 14.85 -9.05 13.05
CA MET A 57 14.40 -9.27 11.68
C MET A 57 13.18 -10.20 11.58
N LEU A 58 13.17 -11.30 12.34
CA LEU A 58 12.05 -12.26 12.28
C LEU A 58 10.73 -11.67 12.78
N PRO A 59 10.65 -11.02 13.95
CA PRO A 59 9.41 -10.34 14.38
C PRO A 59 8.97 -9.25 13.40
N ALA A 60 9.89 -8.49 12.82
CA ALA A 60 9.56 -7.48 11.82
C ALA A 60 8.91 -8.09 10.58
N LEU A 61 9.51 -9.12 10.01
CA LEU A 61 9.00 -9.80 8.81
C LEU A 61 7.68 -10.52 9.08
N ASP A 62 7.54 -11.21 10.22
CA ASP A 62 6.30 -11.88 10.62
C ASP A 62 5.15 -10.87 10.79
N LYS A 63 5.42 -9.75 11.47
CA LYS A 63 4.43 -8.68 11.64
C LYS A 63 4.00 -8.08 10.30
N ALA A 64 4.95 -7.84 9.38
CA ALA A 64 4.64 -7.34 8.05
C ALA A 64 3.74 -8.31 7.29
N ALA A 65 4.10 -9.58 7.26
CA ALA A 65 3.34 -10.61 6.55
C ALA A 65 1.91 -10.75 7.10
N ARG A 66 1.75 -10.76 8.42
CA ARG A 66 0.43 -10.82 9.07
C ARG A 66 -0.42 -9.59 8.77
N THR A 67 0.15 -8.39 8.94
CA THR A 67 -0.58 -7.15 8.68
C THR A 67 -1.04 -7.06 7.23
N ILE A 68 -0.19 -7.44 6.28
CA ILE A 68 -0.56 -7.47 4.87
C ILE A 68 -1.67 -8.49 4.61
N ALA A 69 -1.55 -9.70 5.14
CA ALA A 69 -2.55 -10.75 4.96
C ALA A 69 -3.92 -10.35 5.56
N GLU A 70 -3.93 -9.75 6.75
CA GLU A 70 -5.15 -9.31 7.43
C GLU A 70 -5.84 -8.16 6.71
N LEU A 71 -5.09 -7.19 6.19
CA LEU A 71 -5.64 -5.96 5.61
C LEU A 71 -5.90 -6.07 4.11
N SER A 72 -5.11 -6.84 3.36
CA SER A 72 -5.23 -6.93 1.91
C SER A 72 -5.72 -8.27 1.38
N GLY A 73 -5.67 -9.32 2.21
CA GLY A 73 -5.93 -10.68 1.77
C GLY A 73 -4.90 -11.23 0.77
N GLN A 74 -3.82 -10.50 0.51
CA GLN A 74 -2.75 -10.90 -0.40
C GLN A 74 -1.60 -11.56 0.37
N SER A 75 -1.33 -12.82 0.06
CA SER A 75 -0.26 -13.59 0.70
C SER A 75 1.12 -13.44 0.01
N TYR A 76 1.21 -12.69 -1.07
CA TYR A 76 2.39 -12.67 -1.95
C TYR A 76 3.27 -11.42 -1.82
N SER A 77 3.28 -10.79 -0.69
CA SER A 77 4.24 -9.73 -0.42
C SER A 77 5.45 -10.31 0.29
N LEU A 78 6.64 -10.03 -0.24
CA LEU A 78 7.90 -10.32 0.44
C LEU A 78 8.40 -9.03 1.08
N PRO A 79 8.02 -8.72 2.33
CA PRO A 79 8.57 -7.58 3.04
C PRO A 79 10.07 -7.79 3.24
N GLN A 80 10.81 -6.71 3.21
CA GLN A 80 12.25 -6.70 3.47
C GLN A 80 12.51 -5.90 4.73
N ALA A 81 13.32 -6.45 5.62
CA ALA A 81 13.77 -5.76 6.81
C ALA A 81 15.30 -5.70 6.82
N VAL A 82 15.84 -4.55 7.15
CA VAL A 82 17.27 -4.32 7.35
C VAL A 82 17.44 -3.72 8.74
N ILE A 83 18.28 -4.34 9.54
CA ILE A 83 18.63 -3.84 10.87
C ILE A 83 20.04 -3.29 10.80
N THR A 84 20.17 -2.01 11.11
CA THR A 84 21.44 -1.32 11.29
C THR A 84 21.80 -1.25 12.76
N THR A 85 22.91 -0.60 13.09
CA THR A 85 23.33 -0.40 14.49
C THR A 85 22.34 0.40 15.32
N ASP A 86 21.58 1.29 14.69
CA ASP A 86 20.76 2.30 15.36
C ASP A 86 19.28 2.27 14.99
N GLU A 87 18.93 1.63 13.88
CA GLU A 87 17.55 1.64 13.38
C GLU A 87 17.17 0.33 12.66
N VAL A 88 15.87 0.10 12.60
CA VAL A 88 15.24 -0.92 11.78
C VAL A 88 14.58 -0.25 10.59
N ILE A 89 14.86 -0.73 9.40
CA ILE A 89 14.28 -0.24 8.15
C ILE A 89 13.45 -1.36 7.56
N VAL A 90 12.15 -1.13 7.40
CA VAL A 90 11.25 -2.10 6.76
C VAL A 90 10.72 -1.53 5.47
N THR A 91 10.88 -2.29 4.41
CA THR A 91 10.36 -1.98 3.07
C THR A 91 9.23 -2.95 2.74
N VAL A 92 8.06 -2.40 2.46
CA VAL A 92 6.88 -3.14 2.02
C VAL A 92 6.55 -2.75 0.59
N ARG A 93 6.39 -3.77 -0.26
CA ARG A 93 6.00 -3.59 -1.67
C ARG A 93 4.73 -4.38 -1.94
N LEU A 94 3.67 -3.69 -2.35
CA LEU A 94 2.39 -4.30 -2.69
C LEU A 94 1.99 -3.98 -4.12
N ARG A 95 1.45 -4.98 -4.80
CA ARG A 95 0.81 -4.78 -6.10
C ARG A 95 -0.60 -4.23 -5.87
N VAL A 96 -0.93 -3.16 -6.57
CA VAL A 96 -2.28 -2.59 -6.57
C VAL A 96 -3.19 -3.48 -7.43
N PRO A 97 -4.36 -3.92 -6.93
CA PRO A 97 -5.34 -4.63 -7.75
C PRO A 97 -5.72 -3.81 -8.97
N GLN A 98 -5.73 -4.46 -10.14
CA GLN A 98 -6.05 -3.81 -11.39
C GLN A 98 -7.56 -3.83 -11.61
N VAL A 99 -8.18 -2.66 -11.63
CA VAL A 99 -9.61 -2.46 -11.94
C VAL A 99 -9.74 -1.90 -13.35
N ALA A 100 -8.97 -0.87 -13.66
CA ALA A 100 -8.94 -0.30 -15.01
C ALA A 100 -7.94 -1.07 -15.89
N PRO A 101 -8.31 -1.45 -17.12
CA PRO A 101 -7.39 -2.10 -18.04
C PRO A 101 -6.21 -1.19 -18.37
N PHE A 102 -5.07 -1.79 -18.68
CA PHE A 102 -3.80 -1.13 -19.05
C PHE A 102 -3.04 -0.44 -17.91
N PHE A 103 -3.58 -0.39 -16.70
CA PHE A 103 -2.91 0.22 -15.54
C PHE A 103 -2.49 -0.85 -14.54
N SER A 104 -1.19 -1.04 -14.36
CA SER A 104 -0.63 -1.86 -13.29
C SER A 104 0.30 -1.02 -12.44
N PHE A 105 0.02 -0.95 -11.15
CA PHE A 105 0.81 -0.16 -10.21
C PHE A 105 1.35 -1.05 -9.09
N THR A 106 2.53 -0.67 -8.61
CA THR A 106 3.12 -1.23 -7.41
C THR A 106 3.40 -0.09 -6.44
N VAL A 107 2.99 -0.26 -5.20
CA VAL A 107 3.27 0.68 -4.12
C VAL A 107 4.42 0.15 -3.29
N THR A 108 5.41 1.00 -3.04
CA THR A 108 6.51 0.72 -2.12
C THR A 108 6.46 1.73 -0.98
N ARG A 109 6.54 1.24 0.26
CA ARG A 109 6.63 2.07 1.46
C ARG A 109 7.79 1.60 2.31
N VAL A 110 8.46 2.55 2.91
CA VAL A 110 9.61 2.31 3.79
C VAL A 110 9.31 2.98 5.12
N ALA A 111 9.55 2.27 6.20
CA ALA A 111 9.50 2.80 7.55
C ALA A 111 10.85 2.64 8.22
N HIS A 112 11.22 3.63 9.00
CA HIS A 112 12.43 3.68 9.81
C HIS A 112 12.02 3.79 11.28
N GLU A 113 12.55 2.94 12.13
CA GLU A 113 12.29 2.97 13.55
C GLU A 113 13.62 2.85 14.30
N PRO A 114 13.95 3.78 15.23
CA PRO A 114 15.16 3.66 16.03
C PRO A 114 15.08 2.45 16.95
N LEU A 115 16.20 1.75 17.13
CA LEU A 115 16.27 0.62 18.04
C LEU A 115 16.05 1.06 19.49
N GLU A 116 15.14 0.39 20.17
CA GLU A 116 14.95 0.56 21.61
C GLU A 116 16.15 -0.04 22.35
N ARG A 117 16.94 0.82 23.01
CA ARG A 117 18.04 0.42 23.85
C ARG A 117 17.61 0.47 25.31
N TYR A 118 17.72 -0.66 26.00
CA TYR A 118 17.57 -0.67 27.45
C TYR A 118 18.78 0.04 28.08
N ILE A 119 18.55 1.21 28.64
CA ILE A 119 19.54 1.92 29.47
C ILE A 119 19.24 1.53 30.91
N SER A 120 20.14 0.77 31.53
CA SER A 120 20.03 0.42 32.96
C SER A 120 20.02 1.71 33.80
N GLU A 121 19.16 1.76 34.83
CA GLU A 121 19.11 2.90 35.77
C GLU A 121 20.43 3.16 36.48
N MET A 122 21.36 2.20 36.46
CA MET A 122 22.69 2.35 37.04
C MET A 122 23.63 3.26 36.27
N ASP A 123 23.29 3.61 35.03
CA ASP A 123 24.11 4.47 34.16
C ASP A 123 23.55 5.91 34.03
N ARG A 124 22.62 6.29 34.88
CA ARG A 124 22.07 7.65 34.94
C ARG A 124 22.78 8.54 35.96
#